data_a2caaf1380df544c1d39e854e7c013f1
#
_entry.id   a2caaf1380df544c1d39e854e7c013f1
#
_cell.length_a   1.000
_cell.length_b   1.000
_cell.length_c   1.000
_cell.angle_alpha   90.00
_cell.angle_beta   90.00
_cell.angle_gamma   90.00
#
_symmetry.space_group_name_H-M   'P 1'
#
loop_
_entity.id
_entity.type
_entity.pdbx_description
1 polymer ?
#
loop_
_entity_poly.entity_id
_entity_poly.type
_entity_poly.pdbx_seq_one_letter_code
_entity_poly.pdbx_strand_id
1 'polypeptide(L)'
;MSAEPPVTYVETELRRRRRYLLVPVLVVLALLLLIGLVAAGLGLTAAKRLTRNSTAVYPDIVAHFERGSIGADEGSGMPYWVWQALPRLFPEAFDGRLDYRAFGFLYRTDDQGRQEDLPIGISKRNYQGVDLVWFNCAVCHTGTYRTSENGARVTVAGMPSNNLDLYRFIRFVLEAGADERLGPDTLIPAMQAAGAKLGLIERQVWKFYVIPRVREGFIQRRSRLQPFLAEQAAWGPGRVDTFNPYKLVQMKMPLGTIAPGERNGASDFPSIFNQKPREGMQLHWDGNNSSLAERNLSAALGAGVTPETVDHAAIDRVAAWLGELPPPRSPHPVDPAAVERGRALYMSTCAACHGSQGADRYVFAGANLGKVEPNSKLGTDPGRLDSYTEAFRQRQLAELFAGTPYQFKHFVKTDGYANLPLDGLWLRGPYLHNGAVPTLRDLLAPPAQRPLAFVRGIDLVDGKNGGFMSPPCESGRPQPQGFCYDTRLPGNGNGGHVYGTTLSAADKDDLIAYLLTF
;
A
#
# COMPACT_ATOMS: atom_id res chain seq x y z
N MET A 1 98.71 -5.11 -43.81
CA MET A 1 97.62 -6.09 -43.53
C MET A 1 96.77 -5.51 -42.41
N SER A 2 95.66 -4.90 -42.79
CA SER A 2 94.63 -4.36 -41.86
C SER A 2 93.65 -5.47 -41.51
N ALA A 3 93.59 -5.88 -40.26
CA ALA A 3 92.59 -6.84 -39.78
C ALA A 3 91.28 -6.11 -39.58
N GLU A 4 90.23 -6.56 -40.29
CA GLU A 4 88.87 -6.12 -40.05
C GLU A 4 88.41 -6.55 -38.63
N PRO A 5 87.70 -5.69 -37.89
CA PRO A 5 87.18 -6.07 -36.58
C PRO A 5 86.08 -7.14 -36.74
N PRO A 6 86.00 -8.10 -35.83
CA PRO A 6 85.11 -9.24 -35.98
C PRO A 6 83.65 -8.81 -35.95
N VAL A 7 82.90 -9.28 -36.92
CA VAL A 7 81.44 -9.04 -37.15
C VAL A 7 80.61 -9.30 -35.90
N THR A 8 81.11 -10.08 -34.95
CA THR A 8 80.43 -10.41 -33.66
C THR A 8 80.18 -9.20 -32.72
N TYR A 9 80.93 -8.10 -32.84
CA TYR A 9 80.78 -6.93 -31.96
C TYR A 9 79.53 -6.09 -32.32
N VAL A 10 79.22 -6.01 -33.61
CA VAL A 10 78.05 -5.25 -34.11
C VAL A 10 76.75 -6.00 -33.82
N GLU A 11 76.73 -7.33 -33.93
CA GLU A 11 75.52 -8.14 -33.59
C GLU A 11 75.15 -8.13 -32.09
N THR A 12 76.16 -8.12 -31.20
CA THR A 12 75.89 -8.06 -29.76
C THR A 12 75.32 -6.71 -29.30
N GLU A 13 75.83 -5.60 -29.92
CA GLU A 13 75.27 -4.26 -29.57
C GLU A 13 73.86 -4.03 -30.14
N LEU A 14 73.60 -4.53 -31.36
CA LEU A 14 72.26 -4.49 -31.95
C LEU A 14 71.22 -5.34 -31.15
N ARG A 15 71.63 -6.52 -30.67
CA ARG A 15 70.82 -7.36 -29.81
C ARG A 15 70.58 -6.71 -28.45
N ARG A 16 71.54 -6.00 -27.87
CA ARG A 16 71.45 -5.26 -26.63
C ARG A 16 70.51 -4.06 -26.78
N ARG A 17 70.59 -3.26 -27.82
CA ARG A 17 69.72 -2.13 -28.13
C ARG A 17 68.26 -2.59 -28.40
N ARG A 18 68.06 -3.70 -29.12
CA ARG A 18 66.73 -4.30 -29.32
C ARG A 18 66.14 -4.75 -28.01
N ARG A 19 66.84 -5.31 -27.05
CA ARG A 19 66.32 -5.67 -25.72
C ARG A 19 65.93 -4.44 -24.91
N TYR A 20 66.72 -3.36 -24.95
CA TYR A 20 66.35 -2.12 -24.23
C TYR A 20 65.09 -1.43 -24.76
N LEU A 21 64.73 -1.63 -26.03
CA LEU A 21 63.51 -1.09 -26.64
C LEU A 21 62.32 -2.08 -26.57
N LEU A 22 62.59 -3.37 -26.77
CA LEU A 22 61.55 -4.39 -26.81
C LEU A 22 60.99 -4.72 -25.42
N VAL A 23 61.81 -4.77 -24.37
CA VAL A 23 61.34 -5.09 -23.00
C VAL A 23 60.33 -4.07 -22.47
N PRO A 24 60.56 -2.76 -22.50
CA PRO A 24 59.58 -1.79 -22.05
C PRO A 24 58.30 -1.80 -22.91
N VAL A 25 58.38 -2.04 -24.22
CA VAL A 25 57.22 -2.18 -25.09
C VAL A 25 56.39 -3.41 -24.72
N LEU A 26 57.03 -4.55 -24.48
CA LEU A 26 56.33 -5.78 -24.03
C LEU A 26 55.73 -5.61 -22.66
N VAL A 27 56.37 -4.90 -21.74
CA VAL A 27 55.81 -4.59 -20.41
C VAL A 27 54.57 -3.69 -20.53
N VAL A 28 54.62 -2.66 -21.37
CA VAL A 28 53.46 -1.79 -21.62
C VAL A 28 52.32 -2.57 -22.26
N LEU A 29 52.61 -3.43 -23.25
CA LEU A 29 51.58 -4.28 -23.88
C LEU A 29 50.99 -5.29 -22.88
N ALA A 30 51.79 -5.89 -22.01
CA ALA A 30 51.32 -6.78 -20.97
C ALA A 30 50.42 -6.05 -19.94
N LEU A 31 50.80 -4.82 -19.56
CA LEU A 31 49.99 -3.97 -18.68
C LEU A 31 48.67 -3.56 -19.34
N LEU A 32 48.68 -3.19 -20.62
CA LEU A 32 47.46 -2.87 -21.37
C LEU A 32 46.57 -4.10 -21.52
N LEU A 33 47.13 -5.28 -21.78
CA LEU A 33 46.39 -6.53 -21.81
C LEU A 33 45.75 -6.86 -20.44
N LEU A 34 46.53 -6.71 -19.37
CA LEU A 34 46.03 -6.91 -18.00
C LEU A 34 44.88 -5.94 -17.66
N ILE A 35 45.03 -4.66 -17.99
CA ILE A 35 43.97 -3.65 -17.82
C ILE A 35 42.76 -4.04 -18.66
N GLY A 36 42.92 -4.47 -19.89
CA GLY A 36 41.84 -4.95 -20.76
C GLY A 36 41.11 -6.17 -20.18
N LEU A 37 41.85 -7.15 -19.67
CA LEU A 37 41.26 -8.33 -19.01
C LEU A 37 40.52 -7.99 -17.73
N VAL A 38 41.06 -7.09 -16.90
CA VAL A 38 40.39 -6.59 -15.69
C VAL A 38 39.14 -5.82 -16.07
N ALA A 39 39.21 -4.93 -17.07
CA ALA A 39 38.04 -4.19 -17.55
C ALA A 39 36.97 -5.11 -18.14
N ALA A 40 37.34 -6.13 -18.90
CA ALA A 40 36.41 -7.14 -19.42
C ALA A 40 35.77 -7.97 -18.29
N GLY A 41 36.55 -8.40 -17.30
CA GLY A 41 36.05 -9.11 -16.12
C GLY A 41 35.07 -8.27 -15.30
N LEU A 42 35.39 -6.98 -15.09
CA LEU A 42 34.48 -6.03 -14.42
C LEU A 42 33.21 -5.79 -15.27
N GLY A 43 33.35 -5.66 -16.59
CA GLY A 43 32.22 -5.51 -17.51
C GLY A 43 31.28 -6.72 -17.49
N LEU A 44 31.82 -7.94 -17.52
CA LEU A 44 31.03 -9.18 -17.42
C LEU A 44 30.32 -9.33 -16.05
N THR A 45 30.99 -8.97 -14.96
CA THR A 45 30.38 -9.00 -13.63
C THR A 45 29.28 -7.95 -13.49
N ALA A 46 29.50 -6.75 -14.04
CA ALA A 46 28.48 -5.70 -14.09
C ALA A 46 27.28 -6.12 -14.95
N ALA A 47 27.53 -6.69 -16.15
CA ALA A 47 26.47 -7.20 -17.02
C ALA A 47 25.64 -8.29 -16.34
N LYS A 48 26.27 -9.28 -15.67
CA LYS A 48 25.59 -10.31 -14.90
C LYS A 48 24.75 -9.74 -13.75
N ARG A 49 25.20 -8.67 -13.09
CA ARG A 49 24.43 -7.99 -12.04
C ARG A 49 23.25 -7.22 -12.61
N LEU A 50 23.46 -6.46 -13.69
CA LEU A 50 22.43 -5.64 -14.34
C LEU A 50 21.33 -6.47 -15.04
N THR A 51 21.60 -7.74 -15.34
CA THR A 51 20.60 -8.67 -15.89
C THR A 51 19.92 -9.53 -14.81
N ARG A 52 20.30 -9.38 -13.55
CA ARG A 52 19.72 -10.16 -12.46
C ARG A 52 18.36 -9.59 -12.09
N ASN A 53 17.32 -10.38 -12.31
CA ASN A 53 15.97 -10.13 -11.82
C ASN A 53 15.54 -11.36 -11.01
N SER A 54 15.16 -11.15 -9.77
CA SER A 54 14.68 -12.24 -8.92
C SER A 54 13.70 -11.74 -7.87
N THR A 55 12.69 -12.55 -7.62
CA THR A 55 11.67 -12.33 -6.57
C THR A 55 11.79 -13.44 -5.54
N ALA A 56 11.59 -13.13 -4.28
CA ALA A 56 11.48 -14.14 -3.25
C ALA A 56 10.19 -14.94 -3.44
N VAL A 57 10.30 -16.26 -3.41
CA VAL A 57 9.14 -17.16 -3.45
C VAL A 57 8.81 -17.59 -2.02
N TYR A 58 7.57 -17.35 -1.61
CA TYR A 58 7.06 -17.76 -0.31
C TYR A 58 6.09 -18.94 -0.50
N PRO A 59 6.43 -20.18 -0.08
CA PRO A 59 5.52 -21.33 -0.20
C PRO A 59 4.24 -21.14 0.61
N ASP A 60 4.35 -20.62 1.82
CA ASP A 60 3.21 -20.25 2.67
C ASP A 60 2.45 -19.06 2.09
N ILE A 61 1.11 -19.16 2.03
CA ILE A 61 0.28 -18.15 1.39
C ILE A 61 0.16 -16.87 2.22
N VAL A 62 0.18 -16.97 3.55
CA VAL A 62 0.13 -15.79 4.43
C VAL A 62 1.44 -15.02 4.30
N ALA A 63 2.58 -15.71 4.31
CA ALA A 63 3.88 -15.10 4.07
C ALA A 63 3.97 -14.47 2.66
N HIS A 64 3.34 -15.11 1.64
CA HIS A 64 3.27 -14.54 0.30
C HIS A 64 2.40 -13.28 0.25
N PHE A 65 1.24 -13.29 0.90
CA PHE A 65 0.38 -12.11 1.02
C PHE A 65 1.10 -10.95 1.72
N GLU A 66 1.81 -11.23 2.82
CA GLU A 66 2.48 -10.20 3.62
C GLU A 66 3.76 -9.64 2.99
N ARG A 67 4.50 -10.44 2.21
CA ARG A 67 5.87 -10.12 1.74
C ARG A 67 6.11 -10.37 0.25
N GLY A 68 5.19 -11.07 -0.42
CA GLY A 68 5.32 -11.40 -1.84
C GLY A 68 5.20 -10.16 -2.72
N SER A 69 6.01 -10.13 -3.78
CA SER A 69 5.91 -9.09 -4.80
C SER A 69 4.69 -9.32 -5.69
N ILE A 70 4.01 -8.23 -6.02
CA ILE A 70 2.95 -8.18 -7.04
C ILE A 70 3.39 -7.37 -8.26
N GLY A 71 4.67 -6.93 -8.29
CA GLY A 71 5.25 -6.09 -9.33
C GLY A 71 5.34 -4.60 -8.99
N ALA A 72 4.81 -4.16 -7.86
CA ALA A 72 4.81 -2.74 -7.47
C ALA A 72 6.21 -2.26 -7.03
N ASP A 73 7.03 -3.14 -6.50
CA ASP A 73 8.43 -2.89 -6.18
C ASP A 73 9.27 -2.58 -7.45
N GLU A 74 8.94 -3.17 -8.60
CA GLU A 74 9.56 -2.82 -9.88
C GLU A 74 8.98 -1.53 -10.46
N GLY A 75 7.64 -1.36 -10.43
CA GLY A 75 6.95 -0.22 -11.05
C GLY A 75 7.13 1.10 -10.31
N SER A 76 7.16 1.06 -8.98
CA SER A 76 7.12 2.27 -8.13
C SER A 76 8.10 2.25 -6.97
N GLY A 77 8.88 1.19 -6.82
CA GLY A 77 9.72 0.94 -5.68
C GLY A 77 10.88 1.91 -5.49
N MET A 78 11.39 1.91 -4.27
CA MET A 78 12.65 2.54 -3.93
C MET A 78 13.70 1.48 -3.57
N PRO A 79 15.01 1.78 -3.72
CA PRO A 79 16.04 0.84 -3.30
C PRO A 79 15.95 0.51 -1.81
N TYR A 80 16.11 -0.79 -1.49
CA TYR A 80 16.02 -1.30 -0.12
C TYR A 80 16.93 -0.56 0.86
N TRP A 81 18.16 -0.24 0.47
CA TRP A 81 19.08 0.49 1.34
C TRP A 81 18.70 1.95 1.53
N VAL A 82 17.99 2.57 0.58
CA VAL A 82 17.39 3.90 0.79
C VAL A 82 16.27 3.79 1.82
N TRP A 83 15.37 2.81 1.69
CA TRP A 83 14.32 2.52 2.68
C TRP A 83 14.92 2.37 4.09
N GLN A 84 15.96 1.56 4.26
CA GLN A 84 16.60 1.34 5.55
C GLN A 84 17.34 2.58 6.10
N ALA A 85 17.75 3.51 5.24
CA ALA A 85 18.47 4.73 5.64
C ALA A 85 17.52 5.88 6.05
N LEU A 86 16.29 5.94 5.50
CA LEU A 86 15.35 7.04 5.75
C LEU A 86 15.10 7.34 7.23
N PRO A 87 14.87 6.34 8.13
CA PRO A 87 14.66 6.63 9.56
C PRO A 87 15.87 7.28 10.24
N ARG A 88 17.09 7.03 9.73
CA ARG A 88 18.33 7.62 10.26
C ARG A 88 18.55 9.04 9.77
N LEU A 89 18.12 9.31 8.55
CA LEU A 89 18.25 10.64 7.93
C LEU A 89 17.17 11.63 8.40
N PHE A 90 16.00 11.12 8.77
CA PHE A 90 14.82 11.93 9.12
C PHE A 90 14.21 11.49 10.46
N PRO A 91 15.00 11.44 11.57
CA PRO A 91 14.51 10.93 12.86
C PRO A 91 13.26 11.66 13.37
N GLU A 92 13.10 12.94 13.01
CA GLU A 92 11.94 13.76 13.34
C GLU A 92 10.63 13.26 12.71
N ALA A 93 10.69 12.65 11.53
CA ALA A 93 9.52 12.07 10.87
C ALA A 93 9.15 10.69 11.41
N PHE A 94 10.11 10.01 12.04
CA PHE A 94 9.98 8.65 12.57
C PHE A 94 9.83 8.60 14.09
N ASP A 95 9.55 9.72 14.75
CA ASP A 95 9.44 9.81 16.21
C ASP A 95 10.69 9.24 16.93
N GLY A 96 11.88 9.42 16.34
CA GLY A 96 13.16 8.88 16.82
C GLY A 96 13.35 7.37 16.65
N ARG A 97 12.41 6.67 16.00
CA ARG A 97 12.49 5.22 15.74
C ARG A 97 13.36 4.93 14.51
N LEU A 98 13.88 3.71 14.44
CA LEU A 98 14.60 3.22 13.27
C LEU A 98 13.72 2.33 12.36
N ASP A 99 12.40 2.43 12.52
CA ASP A 99 11.41 1.68 11.76
C ASP A 99 10.19 2.56 11.39
N TYR A 100 9.29 2.03 10.59
CA TYR A 100 8.16 2.77 10.01
C TYR A 100 6.88 2.76 10.87
N ARG A 101 6.94 2.34 12.13
CA ARG A 101 5.78 2.35 13.06
C ARG A 101 5.23 3.75 13.31
N ALA A 102 6.05 4.79 13.15
CA ALA A 102 5.58 6.19 13.21
C ALA A 102 4.47 6.50 12.20
N PHE A 103 4.43 5.78 11.07
CA PHE A 103 3.37 5.87 10.05
C PHE A 103 2.33 4.76 10.17
N GLY A 104 2.39 3.94 11.22
CA GLY A 104 1.44 2.85 11.46
C GLY A 104 1.73 1.55 10.72
N PHE A 105 2.91 1.40 10.11
CA PHE A 105 3.33 0.11 9.53
C PHE A 105 3.47 -0.96 10.60
N LEU A 106 3.07 -2.18 10.27
CA LEU A 106 3.10 -3.34 11.15
C LEU A 106 4.32 -4.21 10.84
N TYR A 107 4.88 -4.84 11.87
CA TYR A 107 6.03 -5.74 11.74
C TYR A 107 5.75 -7.09 12.36
N ARG A 108 6.21 -8.14 11.71
CA ARG A 108 6.30 -9.48 12.31
C ARG A 108 7.61 -9.60 13.09
N THR A 109 7.61 -10.53 14.02
CA THR A 109 8.82 -11.05 14.64
C THR A 109 9.09 -12.47 14.14
N ASP A 110 10.35 -12.82 13.94
CA ASP A 110 10.75 -14.17 13.58
C ASP A 110 10.63 -15.13 14.79
N ASP A 111 10.91 -16.42 14.57
CA ASP A 111 10.85 -17.45 15.61
C ASP A 111 11.85 -17.22 16.76
N GLN A 112 12.81 -16.31 16.60
CA GLN A 112 13.78 -15.91 17.62
C GLN A 112 13.36 -14.61 18.34
N GLY A 113 12.16 -14.09 18.06
CA GLY A 113 11.65 -12.85 18.64
C GLY A 113 12.27 -11.59 18.06
N ARG A 114 13.04 -11.68 16.96
CA ARG A 114 13.64 -10.51 16.31
C ARG A 114 12.64 -9.93 15.30
N GLN A 115 12.55 -8.60 15.28
CA GLN A 115 11.73 -7.91 14.28
C GLN A 115 12.26 -8.18 12.87
N GLU A 116 11.37 -8.47 11.92
CA GLU A 116 11.70 -8.55 10.51
C GLU A 116 12.18 -7.18 9.99
N ASP A 117 13.03 -7.19 8.97
CA ASP A 117 13.66 -6.00 8.40
C ASP A 117 12.70 -5.12 7.57
N LEU A 118 11.62 -5.70 7.09
CA LEU A 118 10.56 -5.00 6.35
C LEU A 118 9.21 -5.18 7.04
N PRO A 119 8.35 -4.16 7.01
CA PRO A 119 7.00 -4.28 7.55
C PRO A 119 6.10 -5.16 6.67
N ILE A 120 5.00 -5.64 7.26
CA ILE A 120 3.92 -6.31 6.56
C ILE A 120 3.43 -5.41 5.42
N GLY A 121 3.27 -5.98 4.24
CA GLY A 121 2.82 -5.26 3.06
C GLY A 121 3.94 -4.59 2.26
N ILE A 122 5.19 -4.80 2.64
CA ILE A 122 6.35 -4.36 1.86
C ILE A 122 7.05 -5.56 1.26
N SER A 123 6.99 -5.67 -0.04
CA SER A 123 7.70 -6.69 -0.82
C SER A 123 9.12 -6.23 -1.19
N LYS A 124 9.97 -7.20 -1.53
CA LYS A 124 11.32 -6.97 -2.03
C LYS A 124 11.59 -7.80 -3.29
N ARG A 125 12.09 -7.14 -4.33
CA ARG A 125 12.50 -7.74 -5.59
C ARG A 125 13.89 -7.25 -5.96
N ASN A 126 14.75 -8.14 -6.48
CA ASN A 126 15.97 -7.70 -7.13
C ASN A 126 15.65 -7.37 -8.60
N TYR A 127 15.86 -6.12 -8.98
CA TYR A 127 15.70 -5.62 -10.34
C TYR A 127 16.98 -4.95 -10.81
N GLN A 128 17.55 -5.46 -11.90
CA GLN A 128 18.82 -4.97 -12.45
C GLN A 128 19.95 -4.87 -11.41
N GLY A 129 20.00 -5.86 -10.50
CA GLY A 129 21.03 -5.94 -9.46
C GLY A 129 20.83 -5.02 -8.26
N VAL A 130 19.74 -4.27 -8.21
CA VAL A 130 19.34 -3.45 -7.05
C VAL A 130 18.10 -4.07 -6.40
N ASP A 131 18.13 -4.26 -5.10
CA ASP A 131 16.95 -4.66 -4.35
C ASP A 131 16.01 -3.46 -4.23
N LEU A 132 14.81 -3.59 -4.78
CA LEU A 132 13.73 -2.61 -4.69
C LEU A 132 12.66 -3.09 -3.73
N VAL A 133 12.05 -2.16 -2.99
CA VAL A 133 10.96 -2.44 -2.04
C VAL A 133 9.79 -1.52 -2.30
N TRP A 134 8.56 -2.06 -2.18
CA TRP A 134 7.34 -1.28 -2.27
C TRP A 134 6.13 -2.08 -1.77
N PHE A 135 4.96 -1.46 -1.89
CA PHE A 135 3.70 -1.97 -1.39
C PHE A 135 3.23 -3.25 -2.11
N ASN A 136 2.57 -4.11 -1.34
CA ASN A 136 1.68 -5.14 -1.85
C ASN A 136 0.29 -5.01 -1.17
N CYS A 137 -0.61 -5.97 -1.42
CA CYS A 137 -2.00 -5.92 -0.92
C CYS A 137 -2.08 -5.80 0.61
N ALA A 138 -1.17 -6.45 1.34
CA ALA A 138 -1.22 -6.53 2.79
C ALA A 138 -1.00 -5.19 3.50
N VAL A 139 -0.35 -4.20 2.87
CA VAL A 139 -0.12 -2.88 3.49
C VAL A 139 -1.42 -2.17 3.85
N CYS A 140 -2.45 -2.27 2.98
CA CYS A 140 -3.77 -1.69 3.20
C CYS A 140 -4.77 -2.68 3.81
N HIS A 141 -4.49 -3.99 3.72
CA HIS A 141 -5.42 -5.05 4.08
C HIS A 141 -4.87 -5.99 5.18
N THR A 142 -4.06 -5.43 6.08
CA THR A 142 -3.70 -6.07 7.35
C THR A 142 -3.84 -5.03 8.46
N GLY A 143 -4.66 -5.33 9.44
CA GLY A 143 -4.89 -4.48 10.60
C GLY A 143 -4.62 -5.23 11.90
N THR A 144 -4.87 -4.54 13.01
CA THR A 144 -4.70 -5.12 14.35
C THR A 144 -5.90 -4.84 15.23
N TYR A 145 -6.10 -5.71 16.24
CA TYR A 145 -7.01 -5.43 17.33
C TYR A 145 -6.45 -5.89 18.67
N ARG A 146 -6.98 -5.30 19.75
CA ARG A 146 -6.79 -5.71 21.14
C ARG A 146 -8.17 -5.78 21.83
N THR A 147 -8.29 -6.66 22.81
CA THR A 147 -9.52 -6.82 23.61
C THR A 147 -9.47 -6.11 24.96
N SER A 148 -8.29 -5.63 25.35
CA SER A 148 -8.08 -4.80 26.55
C SER A 148 -6.90 -3.85 26.33
N GLU A 149 -6.81 -2.80 27.13
CA GLU A 149 -5.76 -1.76 27.00
C GLU A 149 -4.35 -2.33 27.00
N ASN A 150 -4.09 -3.29 27.88
CA ASN A 150 -2.80 -3.97 28.02
C ASN A 150 -2.77 -5.36 27.35
N GLY A 151 -3.82 -5.69 26.57
CA GLY A 151 -3.91 -6.98 25.88
C GLY A 151 -2.92 -7.10 24.72
N ALA A 152 -2.57 -8.34 24.39
CA ALA A 152 -1.75 -8.62 23.22
C ALA A 152 -2.45 -8.13 21.94
N ARG A 153 -1.66 -7.55 21.05
CA ARG A 153 -2.13 -7.11 19.72
C ARG A 153 -2.24 -8.33 18.80
N VAL A 154 -3.42 -8.51 18.22
CA VAL A 154 -3.69 -9.56 17.23
C VAL A 154 -3.64 -8.94 15.84
N THR A 155 -2.80 -9.48 14.96
CA THR A 155 -2.70 -9.06 13.56
C THR A 155 -3.60 -9.92 12.69
N VAL A 156 -4.44 -9.28 11.86
CA VAL A 156 -5.45 -9.94 11.02
C VAL A 156 -5.24 -9.59 9.55
N ALA A 157 -4.92 -10.59 8.75
CA ALA A 157 -4.88 -10.46 7.28
C ALA A 157 -6.31 -10.40 6.72
N GLY A 158 -6.53 -9.59 5.68
CA GLY A 158 -7.85 -9.37 5.07
C GLY A 158 -8.72 -8.31 5.76
N MET A 159 -8.35 -7.87 6.94
CA MET A 159 -8.96 -6.76 7.66
C MET A 159 -8.50 -5.42 7.04
N PRO A 160 -9.34 -4.35 7.03
CA PRO A 160 -8.85 -3.00 6.73
C PRO A 160 -7.70 -2.62 7.66
N SER A 161 -6.61 -2.10 7.12
CA SER A 161 -5.57 -1.54 7.97
C SER A 161 -6.12 -0.33 8.73
N ASN A 162 -6.22 -0.43 10.04
CA ASN A 162 -6.67 0.64 10.93
C ASN A 162 -5.51 1.45 11.53
N ASN A 163 -4.27 1.08 11.21
CA ASN A 163 -3.05 1.64 11.77
C ASN A 163 -2.33 2.57 10.78
N LEU A 164 -2.31 2.22 9.49
CA LEU A 164 -1.51 2.88 8.45
C LEU A 164 -2.04 4.28 8.15
N ASP A 165 -1.22 5.29 8.40
CA ASP A 165 -1.42 6.68 7.92
C ASP A 165 -0.67 6.87 6.59
N LEU A 166 -1.31 6.44 5.51
CA LEU A 166 -0.74 6.49 4.17
C LEU A 166 -0.53 7.93 3.69
N TYR A 167 -1.39 8.88 4.07
CA TYR A 167 -1.25 10.28 3.72
C TYR A 167 0.05 10.88 4.31
N ARG A 168 0.28 10.67 5.61
CA ARG A 168 1.50 11.14 6.29
C ARG A 168 2.76 10.51 5.68
N PHE A 169 2.70 9.20 5.37
CA PHE A 169 3.81 8.49 4.73
C PHE A 169 4.12 9.02 3.32
N ILE A 170 3.11 9.16 2.45
CA ILE A 170 3.31 9.68 1.09
C ILE A 170 3.90 11.09 1.13
N ARG A 171 3.34 11.98 1.95
CA ARG A 171 3.88 13.33 2.11
C ARG A 171 5.32 13.32 2.54
N PHE A 172 5.65 12.51 3.56
CA PHE A 172 7.04 12.35 4.01
C PHE A 172 7.96 11.93 2.85
N VAL A 173 7.62 10.89 2.09
CA VAL A 173 8.46 10.40 0.99
C VAL A 173 8.66 11.46 -0.09
N LEU A 174 7.62 12.23 -0.41
CA LEU A 174 7.70 13.32 -1.42
C LEU A 174 8.56 14.49 -0.93
N GLU A 175 8.49 14.85 0.34
CA GLU A 175 9.29 15.89 0.96
C GLU A 175 10.76 15.46 1.09
N ALA A 176 11.02 14.25 1.58
CA ALA A 176 12.35 13.68 1.69
C ALA A 176 13.07 13.58 0.33
N GLY A 177 12.34 13.24 -0.74
CA GLY A 177 12.91 13.15 -2.09
C GLY A 177 13.54 14.46 -2.61
N ALA A 178 13.07 15.60 -2.12
CA ALA A 178 13.60 16.92 -2.46
C ALA A 178 14.66 17.42 -1.46
N ASP A 179 14.78 16.79 -0.30
CA ASP A 179 15.71 17.18 0.76
C ASP A 179 17.16 16.86 0.38
N GLU A 180 18.09 17.75 0.76
CA GLU A 180 19.53 17.56 0.49
C GLU A 180 20.11 16.35 1.23
N ARG A 181 19.51 15.95 2.36
CA ARG A 181 19.89 14.74 3.11
C ARG A 181 19.78 13.46 2.29
N LEU A 182 18.99 13.46 1.22
CA LEU A 182 18.94 12.35 0.27
C LEU A 182 20.07 12.41 -0.77
N GLY A 183 21.05 13.31 -0.60
CA GLY A 183 22.25 13.38 -1.41
C GLY A 183 23.26 12.27 -1.11
N PRO A 184 24.21 11.99 -2.03
CA PRO A 184 25.14 10.86 -1.89
C PRO A 184 26.04 10.95 -0.66
N ASP A 185 26.41 12.15 -0.24
CA ASP A 185 27.39 12.36 0.85
C ASP A 185 26.78 12.10 2.24
N THR A 186 25.47 12.14 2.37
CA THR A 186 24.68 11.82 3.57
C THR A 186 24.04 10.44 3.49
N LEU A 187 23.46 10.09 2.34
CA LEU A 187 22.72 8.84 2.16
C LEU A 187 23.64 7.61 2.19
N ILE A 188 24.81 7.66 1.54
CA ILE A 188 25.73 6.50 1.54
C ILE A 188 26.22 6.14 2.95
N PRO A 189 26.67 7.07 3.80
CA PRO A 189 26.99 6.77 5.20
C PRO A 189 25.78 6.21 5.98
N ALA A 190 24.56 6.77 5.79
CA ALA A 190 23.36 6.28 6.46
C ALA A 190 22.98 4.86 6.01
N MET A 191 23.11 4.52 4.72
CA MET A 191 22.94 3.16 4.20
C MET A 191 23.95 2.19 4.84
N GLN A 192 25.21 2.59 4.97
CA GLN A 192 26.24 1.77 5.62
C GLN A 192 25.97 1.58 7.13
N ALA A 193 25.51 2.61 7.81
CA ALA A 193 25.06 2.52 9.20
C ALA A 193 23.82 1.62 9.36
N ALA A 194 23.02 1.49 8.29
CA ALA A 194 21.90 0.54 8.23
C ALA A 194 22.33 -0.89 7.87
N GLY A 195 23.63 -1.13 7.58
CA GLY A 195 24.18 -2.45 7.29
C GLY A 195 24.56 -2.69 5.83
N ALA A 196 24.43 -1.69 4.93
CA ALA A 196 24.83 -1.83 3.54
C ALA A 196 26.36 -2.04 3.42
N LYS A 197 26.76 -3.11 2.76
CA LYS A 197 28.18 -3.42 2.47
C LYS A 197 28.51 -2.96 1.06
N LEU A 198 28.91 -1.70 0.92
CA LEU A 198 29.24 -1.10 -0.38
C LEU A 198 30.76 -1.07 -0.57
N GLY A 199 31.26 -1.79 -1.59
CA GLY A 199 32.64 -1.69 -2.05
C GLY A 199 32.92 -0.35 -2.74
N LEU A 200 34.20 -0.10 -3.08
CA LEU A 200 34.60 1.17 -3.70
C LEU A 200 33.85 1.45 -5.02
N ILE A 201 33.73 0.44 -5.89
CA ILE A 201 33.03 0.57 -7.18
C ILE A 201 31.52 0.76 -6.93
N GLU A 202 30.93 0.00 -6.03
CA GLU A 202 29.50 0.12 -5.71
C GLU A 202 29.15 1.50 -5.18
N ARG A 203 29.99 2.10 -4.34
CA ARG A 203 29.81 3.49 -3.88
C ARG A 203 29.77 4.48 -5.05
N GLN A 204 30.63 4.31 -6.09
CA GLN A 204 30.59 5.18 -7.25
C GLN A 204 29.31 4.98 -8.08
N VAL A 205 28.87 3.73 -8.26
CA VAL A 205 27.59 3.43 -8.91
C VAL A 205 26.41 4.07 -8.15
N TRP A 206 26.38 3.93 -6.83
CA TRP A 206 25.37 4.60 -6.02
C TRP A 206 25.44 6.12 -6.12
N LYS A 207 26.63 6.71 -6.01
CA LYS A 207 26.84 8.16 -6.03
C LYS A 207 26.41 8.79 -7.35
N PHE A 208 26.79 8.19 -8.49
CA PHE A 208 26.64 8.83 -9.80
C PHE A 208 25.48 8.29 -10.63
N TYR A 209 24.91 7.14 -10.26
CA TYR A 209 23.84 6.52 -11.05
C TYR A 209 22.56 6.26 -10.26
N VAL A 210 22.62 5.55 -9.12
CA VAL A 210 21.39 5.13 -8.41
C VAL A 210 20.75 6.31 -7.69
N ILE A 211 21.49 7.02 -6.84
CA ILE A 211 20.96 8.13 -6.03
C ILE A 211 20.35 9.24 -6.89
N PRO A 212 21.01 9.73 -7.97
CA PRO A 212 20.42 10.72 -8.85
C PRO A 212 19.07 10.29 -9.44
N ARG A 213 18.95 9.02 -9.89
CA ARG A 213 17.69 8.49 -10.44
C ARG A 213 16.59 8.35 -9.41
N VAL A 214 16.94 7.92 -8.20
CA VAL A 214 15.97 7.84 -7.09
C VAL A 214 15.43 9.24 -6.77
N ARG A 215 16.31 10.23 -6.65
CA ARG A 215 15.90 11.63 -6.40
C ARG A 215 15.04 12.18 -7.53
N GLU A 216 15.43 11.97 -8.76
CA GLU A 216 14.65 12.39 -9.93
C GLU A 216 13.24 11.78 -9.91
N GLY A 217 13.14 10.46 -9.65
CA GLY A 217 11.86 9.78 -9.54
C GLY A 217 10.96 10.34 -8.41
N PHE A 218 11.54 10.70 -7.27
CA PHE A 218 10.79 11.35 -6.19
C PHE A 218 10.37 12.79 -6.55
N ILE A 219 11.24 13.58 -7.16
CA ILE A 219 10.94 14.95 -7.60
C ILE A 219 9.81 14.94 -8.64
N GLN A 220 9.83 14.01 -9.59
CA GLN A 220 8.76 13.86 -10.58
C GLN A 220 7.41 13.48 -9.94
N ARG A 221 7.41 12.56 -8.97
CA ARG A 221 6.18 12.22 -8.23
C ARG A 221 5.71 13.39 -7.36
N ARG A 222 6.64 14.08 -6.71
CA ARG A 222 6.35 15.27 -5.91
C ARG A 222 5.67 16.35 -6.75
N SER A 223 6.19 16.68 -7.93
CA SER A 223 5.62 17.71 -8.80
C SER A 223 4.17 17.42 -9.19
N ARG A 224 3.76 16.14 -9.24
CA ARG A 224 2.40 15.71 -9.57
C ARG A 224 1.47 15.63 -8.36
N LEU A 225 1.96 15.07 -7.24
CA LEU A 225 1.12 14.74 -6.09
C LEU A 225 1.08 15.83 -5.03
N GLN A 226 2.17 16.56 -4.79
CA GLN A 226 2.22 17.54 -3.69
C GLN A 226 1.19 18.67 -3.85
N PRO A 227 0.96 19.25 -5.04
CA PRO A 227 -0.08 20.27 -5.21
C PRO A 227 -1.47 19.74 -4.84
N PHE A 228 -1.79 18.52 -5.22
CA PHE A 228 -3.03 17.84 -4.84
C PHE A 228 -3.12 17.60 -3.33
N LEU A 229 -2.09 17.01 -2.73
CA LEU A 229 -2.09 16.69 -1.30
C LEU A 229 -2.10 17.94 -0.42
N ALA A 230 -1.59 19.08 -0.90
CA ALA A 230 -1.63 20.33 -0.17
C ALA A 230 -3.06 20.90 -0.04
N GLU A 231 -3.96 20.54 -0.95
CA GLU A 231 -5.38 20.94 -0.92
C GLU A 231 -6.25 19.98 -0.07
N GLN A 232 -5.70 18.82 0.34
CA GLN A 232 -6.46 17.81 1.06
C GLN A 232 -6.44 18.05 2.58
N ALA A 233 -7.57 17.79 3.22
CA ALA A 233 -7.55 17.44 4.63
C ALA A 233 -6.73 16.14 4.82
N ALA A 234 -5.97 16.03 5.91
CA ALA A 234 -5.26 14.79 6.22
C ALA A 234 -6.24 13.64 6.31
N TRP A 235 -5.93 12.52 5.66
CA TRP A 235 -6.85 11.38 5.59
C TRP A 235 -6.94 10.63 6.92
N GLY A 236 -5.83 10.59 7.68
CA GLY A 236 -5.68 9.78 8.89
C GLY A 236 -5.51 8.29 8.62
N PRO A 237 -5.27 7.50 9.67
CA PRO A 237 -5.09 6.05 9.56
C PRO A 237 -6.28 5.35 8.91
N GLY A 238 -5.99 4.34 8.07
CA GLY A 238 -7.02 3.49 7.47
C GLY A 238 -7.70 4.04 6.23
N ARG A 239 -7.21 5.14 5.64
CA ARG A 239 -7.85 5.81 4.49
C ARG A 239 -6.89 6.09 3.35
N VAL A 240 -7.46 6.18 2.15
CA VAL A 240 -6.75 6.58 0.93
C VAL A 240 -7.72 7.18 -0.09
N ASP A 241 -7.28 8.19 -0.83
CA ASP A 241 -7.91 8.56 -2.11
C ASP A 241 -7.34 7.63 -3.20
N THR A 242 -8.16 6.69 -3.67
CA THR A 242 -7.74 5.71 -4.67
C THR A 242 -7.81 6.25 -6.09
N PHE A 243 -8.51 7.36 -6.36
CA PHE A 243 -8.73 7.85 -7.70
C PHE A 243 -7.79 8.98 -8.10
N ASN A 244 -7.65 10.02 -7.28
CA ASN A 244 -6.88 11.19 -7.67
C ASN A 244 -5.36 10.93 -7.79
N PRO A 245 -4.69 10.23 -6.85
CA PRO A 245 -3.30 9.81 -7.06
C PRO A 245 -3.12 8.94 -8.30
N TYR A 246 -4.09 8.06 -8.60
CA TYR A 246 -4.07 7.24 -9.80
C TYR A 246 -4.19 8.07 -11.08
N LYS A 247 -5.13 9.04 -11.16
CA LYS A 247 -5.25 10.00 -12.27
C LYS A 247 -3.92 10.74 -12.49
N LEU A 248 -3.30 11.23 -11.41
CA LEU A 248 -2.10 12.06 -11.45
C LEU A 248 -0.82 11.28 -11.79
N VAL A 249 -0.65 10.08 -11.24
CA VAL A 249 0.59 9.31 -11.36
C VAL A 249 0.51 8.30 -12.50
N GLN A 250 -0.48 7.41 -12.50
CA GLN A 250 -0.60 6.33 -13.49
C GLN A 250 -1.04 6.87 -14.85
N MET A 251 -2.08 7.69 -14.86
CA MET A 251 -2.61 8.27 -16.11
C MET A 251 -1.98 9.61 -16.47
N LYS A 252 -1.07 10.13 -15.67
CA LYS A 252 -0.33 11.39 -15.92
C LYS A 252 -1.22 12.58 -16.26
N MET A 253 -2.44 12.62 -15.70
CA MET A 253 -3.37 13.75 -15.89
C MET A 253 -2.83 14.99 -15.18
N PRO A 254 -2.86 16.18 -15.79
CA PRO A 254 -2.53 17.41 -15.09
C PRO A 254 -3.58 17.73 -14.02
N LEU A 255 -3.16 18.19 -12.82
CA LEU A 255 -4.10 18.56 -11.74
C LEU A 255 -5.16 19.56 -12.17
N GLY A 256 -4.81 20.52 -13.02
CA GLY A 256 -5.74 21.52 -13.55
C GLY A 256 -6.89 20.94 -14.40
N THR A 257 -6.80 19.68 -14.84
CA THR A 257 -7.90 19.00 -15.55
C THR A 257 -8.85 18.24 -14.63
N ILE A 258 -8.53 18.17 -13.32
CA ILE A 258 -9.35 17.54 -12.30
C ILE A 258 -10.12 18.66 -11.60
N ALA A 259 -11.45 18.65 -11.72
CA ALA A 259 -12.28 19.69 -11.11
C ALA A 259 -12.14 19.69 -9.58
N PRO A 260 -12.22 20.84 -8.89
CA PRO A 260 -12.11 20.90 -7.43
C PRO A 260 -13.07 19.95 -6.70
N GLY A 261 -14.31 19.79 -7.17
CA GLY A 261 -15.30 18.86 -6.59
C GLY A 261 -14.90 17.38 -6.69
N GLU A 262 -14.03 17.02 -7.66
CA GLU A 262 -13.54 15.64 -7.81
C GLU A 262 -12.42 15.28 -6.83
N ARG A 263 -11.85 16.25 -6.08
CA ARG A 263 -10.60 16.07 -5.34
C ARG A 263 -10.76 15.49 -3.93
N ASN A 264 -11.97 15.20 -3.46
CA ASN A 264 -12.26 14.75 -2.09
C ASN A 264 -12.69 13.27 -2.04
N GLY A 265 -11.93 12.38 -2.70
CA GLY A 265 -12.27 10.96 -2.87
C GLY A 265 -11.75 10.01 -1.79
N ALA A 266 -11.15 10.52 -0.71
CA ALA A 266 -10.57 9.67 0.33
C ALA A 266 -11.63 8.79 1.01
N SER A 267 -11.37 7.46 1.03
CA SER A 267 -12.26 6.45 1.57
C SER A 267 -11.49 5.50 2.48
N ASP A 268 -12.19 4.76 3.33
CA ASP A 268 -11.59 3.71 4.15
C ASP A 268 -11.11 2.55 3.28
N PHE A 269 -10.05 1.88 3.74
CA PHE A 269 -9.67 0.60 3.18
C PHE A 269 -10.82 -0.40 3.40
N PRO A 270 -11.28 -1.13 2.38
CA PRO A 270 -12.31 -2.14 2.58
C PRO A 270 -11.73 -3.42 3.19
N SER A 271 -12.55 -4.20 3.88
CA SER A 271 -12.22 -5.60 4.17
C SER A 271 -12.20 -6.41 2.88
N ILE A 272 -11.31 -7.42 2.82
CA ILE A 272 -11.17 -8.30 1.66
C ILE A 272 -11.36 -9.78 2.01
N PHE A 273 -12.06 -10.07 3.09
CA PHE A 273 -12.46 -11.43 3.46
C PHE A 273 -13.41 -12.03 2.43
N ASN A 274 -13.41 -13.35 2.32
CA ASN A 274 -14.45 -14.17 1.70
C ASN A 274 -14.94 -13.62 0.34
N GLN A 275 -13.99 -13.42 -0.60
CA GLN A 275 -14.30 -12.73 -1.86
C GLN A 275 -15.10 -13.58 -2.85
N LYS A 276 -14.94 -14.92 -2.82
CA LYS A 276 -15.59 -15.83 -3.78
C LYS A 276 -17.12 -15.68 -3.87
N PRO A 277 -17.87 -15.60 -2.75
CA PRO A 277 -19.32 -15.37 -2.81
C PRO A 277 -19.73 -14.00 -3.37
N ARG A 278 -18.77 -13.08 -3.58
CA ARG A 278 -19.01 -11.73 -4.11
C ARG A 278 -18.86 -11.64 -5.63
N GLU A 279 -18.56 -12.74 -6.29
CA GLU A 279 -18.49 -12.77 -7.76
C GLU A 279 -19.82 -12.33 -8.37
N GLY A 280 -19.78 -11.40 -9.32
CA GLY A 280 -20.96 -10.82 -9.96
C GLY A 280 -21.68 -9.71 -9.15
N MET A 281 -21.27 -9.44 -7.90
CA MET A 281 -21.75 -8.28 -7.16
C MET A 281 -21.07 -6.99 -7.67
N GLN A 282 -21.74 -5.85 -7.47
CA GLN A 282 -21.10 -4.56 -7.62
C GLN A 282 -20.08 -4.37 -6.49
N LEU A 283 -18.82 -4.18 -6.85
CA LEU A 283 -17.65 -4.17 -5.96
C LEU A 283 -17.14 -2.74 -5.75
N HIS A 284 -16.18 -2.58 -4.84
CA HIS A 284 -15.76 -1.31 -4.27
C HIS A 284 -16.87 -0.64 -3.44
N TRP A 285 -16.58 0.50 -2.82
CA TRP A 285 -17.59 1.23 -2.06
C TRP A 285 -18.72 1.74 -2.95
N ASP A 286 -18.35 2.31 -4.09
CA ASP A 286 -19.23 2.93 -5.07
C ASP A 286 -19.80 1.95 -6.12
N GLY A 287 -19.54 0.67 -5.97
CA GLY A 287 -20.08 -0.36 -6.88
C GLY A 287 -19.62 -0.23 -8.33
N ASN A 288 -18.49 0.40 -8.57
CA ASN A 288 -18.04 0.76 -9.93
C ASN A 288 -17.42 -0.39 -10.73
N ASN A 289 -17.39 -1.61 -10.20
CA ASN A 289 -16.86 -2.78 -10.92
C ASN A 289 -17.61 -4.07 -10.51
N SER A 290 -17.77 -5.01 -11.41
CA SER A 290 -18.46 -6.29 -11.15
C SER A 290 -17.59 -7.54 -11.39
N SER A 291 -16.28 -7.37 -11.56
CA SER A 291 -15.31 -8.46 -11.73
C SER A 291 -14.28 -8.45 -10.61
N LEU A 292 -14.16 -9.54 -9.85
CA LEU A 292 -13.13 -9.70 -8.83
C LEU A 292 -11.72 -9.59 -9.41
N ALA A 293 -11.48 -10.16 -10.59
CA ALA A 293 -10.17 -10.10 -11.24
C ALA A 293 -9.79 -8.67 -11.61
N GLU A 294 -10.68 -7.91 -12.24
CA GLU A 294 -10.41 -6.49 -12.57
C GLU A 294 -10.27 -5.62 -11.33
N ARG A 295 -11.09 -5.86 -10.29
CA ARG A 295 -10.97 -5.16 -9.02
C ARG A 295 -9.60 -5.37 -8.38
N ASN A 296 -9.12 -6.63 -8.31
CA ASN A 296 -7.82 -6.95 -7.73
C ASN A 296 -6.67 -6.34 -8.55
N LEU A 297 -6.77 -6.39 -9.88
CA LEU A 297 -5.78 -5.80 -10.77
C LEU A 297 -5.76 -4.26 -10.66
N SER A 298 -6.93 -3.62 -10.58
CA SER A 298 -7.03 -2.17 -10.36
C SER A 298 -6.45 -1.75 -9.00
N ALA A 299 -6.66 -2.55 -7.94
CA ALA A 299 -6.04 -2.32 -6.65
C ALA A 299 -4.51 -2.44 -6.71
N ALA A 300 -3.97 -3.40 -7.47
CA ALA A 300 -2.54 -3.54 -7.69
C ALA A 300 -1.93 -2.31 -8.40
N LEU A 301 -2.63 -1.74 -9.41
CA LEU A 301 -2.23 -0.47 -10.03
C LEU A 301 -2.20 0.67 -9.00
N GLY A 302 -3.20 0.74 -8.12
CA GLY A 302 -3.23 1.69 -7.00
C GLY A 302 -2.05 1.52 -6.04
N ALA A 303 -1.56 0.30 -5.84
CA ALA A 303 -0.37 0.02 -5.04
C ALA A 303 0.95 0.36 -5.75
N GLY A 304 0.92 0.72 -7.05
CA GLY A 304 2.11 1.16 -7.79
C GLY A 304 2.62 0.18 -8.86
N VAL A 305 1.89 -0.88 -9.15
CA VAL A 305 2.10 -1.75 -10.31
C VAL A 305 1.84 -0.95 -11.59
N THR A 306 2.51 -1.31 -12.67
CA THR A 306 2.18 -0.85 -14.04
C THR A 306 1.75 -2.03 -14.91
N PRO A 307 1.12 -1.80 -16.08
CA PRO A 307 0.78 -2.89 -16.99
C PRO A 307 1.98 -3.75 -17.40
N GLU A 308 3.19 -3.20 -17.38
CA GLU A 308 4.44 -3.90 -17.76
C GLU A 308 5.06 -4.69 -16.59
N THR A 309 4.82 -4.26 -15.36
CA THR A 309 5.48 -4.84 -14.17
C THR A 309 4.61 -5.78 -13.37
N VAL A 310 3.31 -5.87 -13.69
CA VAL A 310 2.33 -6.68 -12.96
C VAL A 310 2.71 -8.16 -12.94
N ASP A 311 2.68 -8.75 -11.73
CA ASP A 311 2.82 -10.20 -11.54
C ASP A 311 1.43 -10.81 -11.39
N HIS A 312 0.83 -11.19 -12.53
CA HIS A 312 -0.52 -11.78 -12.57
C HIS A 312 -0.60 -13.06 -11.74
N ALA A 313 0.43 -13.92 -11.82
CA ALA A 313 0.42 -15.18 -11.07
C ALA A 313 0.44 -14.97 -9.55
N ALA A 314 1.18 -13.97 -9.08
CA ALA A 314 1.20 -13.59 -7.66
C ALA A 314 -0.16 -13.04 -7.22
N ILE A 315 -0.80 -12.18 -8.03
CA ILE A 315 -2.13 -11.63 -7.76
C ILE A 315 -3.18 -12.75 -7.75
N ASP A 316 -3.18 -13.64 -8.73
CA ASP A 316 -4.14 -14.74 -8.82
C ASP A 316 -4.01 -15.71 -7.64
N ARG A 317 -2.78 -15.99 -7.20
CA ARG A 317 -2.53 -16.81 -6.00
C ARG A 317 -3.11 -16.17 -4.74
N VAL A 318 -2.91 -14.87 -4.55
CA VAL A 318 -3.50 -14.12 -3.43
C VAL A 318 -5.02 -14.08 -3.54
N ALA A 319 -5.57 -13.84 -4.73
CA ALA A 319 -7.00 -13.79 -4.98
C ALA A 319 -7.70 -15.12 -4.67
N ALA A 320 -7.10 -16.24 -5.05
CA ALA A 320 -7.61 -17.58 -4.73
C ALA A 320 -7.71 -17.80 -3.21
N TRP A 321 -6.68 -17.41 -2.46
CA TRP A 321 -6.70 -17.51 -1.00
C TRP A 321 -7.73 -16.58 -0.36
N LEU A 322 -7.78 -15.32 -0.78
CA LEU A 322 -8.75 -14.33 -0.28
C LEU A 322 -10.20 -14.73 -0.63
N GLY A 323 -10.39 -15.50 -1.68
CA GLY A 323 -11.68 -16.06 -2.06
C GLY A 323 -12.34 -16.86 -0.94
N GLU A 324 -11.54 -17.52 -0.13
CA GLU A 324 -11.97 -18.43 0.92
C GLU A 324 -11.52 -18.01 2.33
N LEU A 325 -10.84 -16.87 2.47
CA LEU A 325 -10.38 -16.36 3.76
C LEU A 325 -11.55 -15.86 4.61
N PRO A 326 -11.95 -16.57 5.69
CA PRO A 326 -13.03 -16.11 6.54
C PRO A 326 -12.57 -14.99 7.47
N PRO A 327 -13.45 -14.06 7.86
CA PRO A 327 -13.15 -13.15 8.95
C PRO A 327 -13.08 -13.91 10.29
N PRO A 328 -12.23 -13.49 11.23
CA PRO A 328 -12.22 -14.06 12.56
C PRO A 328 -13.53 -13.77 13.30
N ARG A 329 -13.91 -14.65 14.21
CA ARG A 329 -15.07 -14.42 15.09
C ARG A 329 -14.77 -13.30 16.09
N SER A 330 -15.79 -12.51 16.42
CA SER A 330 -15.67 -11.53 17.49
C SER A 330 -15.27 -12.21 18.81
N PRO A 331 -14.26 -11.68 19.51
CA PRO A 331 -13.80 -12.24 20.78
C PRO A 331 -14.75 -11.85 21.95
N HIS A 332 -15.67 -10.92 21.74
CA HIS A 332 -16.59 -10.48 22.78
C HIS A 332 -17.78 -11.42 22.91
N PRO A 333 -18.07 -11.90 24.12
CA PRO A 333 -19.26 -12.70 24.38
C PRO A 333 -20.52 -11.81 24.19
N VAL A 334 -21.55 -12.37 23.58
CA VAL A 334 -22.85 -11.75 23.40
C VAL A 334 -23.94 -12.63 24.04
N ASP A 335 -24.97 -12.01 24.61
CA ASP A 335 -26.12 -12.74 25.14
C ASP A 335 -26.91 -13.42 24.01
N PRO A 336 -27.05 -14.76 24.02
CA PRO A 336 -27.80 -15.47 22.98
C PRO A 336 -29.27 -15.01 22.81
N ALA A 337 -29.92 -14.59 23.88
CA ALA A 337 -31.29 -14.08 23.81
C ALA A 337 -31.35 -12.71 23.14
N ALA A 338 -30.37 -11.83 23.39
CA ALA A 338 -30.23 -10.55 22.70
C ALA A 338 -29.92 -10.76 21.21
N VAL A 339 -29.01 -11.72 20.88
CA VAL A 339 -28.69 -12.08 19.48
C VAL A 339 -29.94 -12.51 18.71
N GLU A 340 -30.85 -13.33 19.31
CA GLU A 340 -32.06 -13.78 18.61
C GLU A 340 -33.06 -12.64 18.40
N ARG A 341 -33.25 -11.73 19.39
CA ARG A 341 -34.07 -10.54 19.21
C ARG A 341 -33.47 -9.59 18.16
N GLY A 342 -32.13 -9.39 18.19
CA GLY A 342 -31.41 -8.59 17.24
C GLY A 342 -31.47 -9.16 15.82
N ARG A 343 -31.48 -10.49 15.67
CA ARG A 343 -31.69 -11.16 14.39
C ARG A 343 -33.02 -10.78 13.75
N ALA A 344 -34.11 -10.78 14.53
CA ALA A 344 -35.42 -10.37 14.02
C ALA A 344 -35.41 -8.90 13.54
N LEU A 345 -34.78 -8.00 14.30
CA LEU A 345 -34.62 -6.59 13.92
C LEU A 345 -33.79 -6.42 12.66
N TYR A 346 -32.68 -7.18 12.54
CA TYR A 346 -31.84 -7.17 11.35
C TYR A 346 -32.59 -7.63 10.10
N MET A 347 -33.38 -8.71 10.22
CA MET A 347 -34.14 -9.24 9.09
C MET A 347 -35.17 -8.22 8.55
N SER A 348 -35.77 -7.43 9.42
CA SER A 348 -36.76 -6.42 9.02
C SER A 348 -36.14 -5.10 8.53
N THR A 349 -34.91 -4.77 8.96
CA THR A 349 -34.31 -3.43 8.75
C THR A 349 -33.12 -3.45 7.79
N CYS A 350 -32.27 -4.48 7.81
CA CYS A 350 -30.96 -4.49 7.17
C CYS A 350 -30.82 -5.55 6.06
N ALA A 351 -31.47 -6.71 6.24
CA ALA A 351 -31.24 -7.89 5.38
C ALA A 351 -31.65 -7.68 3.92
N ALA A 352 -32.57 -6.78 3.61
CA ALA A 352 -32.98 -6.47 2.25
C ALA A 352 -31.80 -5.97 1.39
N CYS A 353 -30.89 -5.19 2.00
CA CYS A 353 -29.71 -4.63 1.34
C CYS A 353 -28.45 -5.47 1.61
N HIS A 354 -28.21 -5.88 2.85
CA HIS A 354 -26.97 -6.56 3.25
C HIS A 354 -27.05 -8.09 3.22
N GLY A 355 -28.21 -8.63 2.90
CA GLY A 355 -28.46 -10.07 2.92
C GLY A 355 -28.57 -10.64 4.33
N SER A 356 -28.96 -11.89 4.41
CA SER A 356 -28.95 -12.67 5.65
C SER A 356 -28.00 -13.85 5.50
N GLN A 357 -27.40 -14.26 6.63
CA GLN A 357 -26.54 -15.44 6.67
C GLN A 357 -27.37 -16.71 6.36
N GLY A 358 -26.84 -17.55 5.45
CA GLY A 358 -27.35 -18.88 5.19
C GLY A 358 -26.85 -19.92 6.20
N ALA A 359 -26.90 -21.20 5.82
CA ALA A 359 -26.33 -22.30 6.59
C ALA A 359 -24.81 -22.13 6.81
N ASP A 360 -24.12 -21.62 5.80
CA ASP A 360 -22.75 -21.12 5.94
C ASP A 360 -22.81 -19.65 6.39
N ARG A 361 -22.28 -19.38 7.58
CA ARG A 361 -22.29 -18.04 8.19
C ARG A 361 -21.60 -16.95 7.36
N TYR A 362 -20.76 -17.32 6.40
CA TYR A 362 -20.01 -16.40 5.56
C TYR A 362 -20.66 -16.18 4.19
N VAL A 363 -21.74 -16.87 3.90
CA VAL A 363 -22.54 -16.70 2.67
C VAL A 363 -23.82 -15.96 2.98
N PHE A 364 -23.98 -14.79 2.37
CA PHE A 364 -25.14 -13.93 2.53
C PHE A 364 -26.01 -14.01 1.28
N ALA A 365 -27.34 -13.95 1.47
CA ALA A 365 -28.31 -13.88 0.40
C ALA A 365 -29.35 -12.80 0.69
N GLY A 366 -29.70 -11.99 -0.32
CA GLY A 366 -30.67 -10.91 -0.18
C GLY A 366 -31.04 -10.30 -1.53
N ALA A 367 -32.24 -9.73 -1.62
CA ALA A 367 -32.81 -9.22 -2.87
C ALA A 367 -31.99 -8.08 -3.50
N ASN A 368 -31.38 -7.23 -2.68
CA ASN A 368 -30.56 -6.09 -3.13
C ASN A 368 -29.08 -6.23 -2.78
N LEU A 369 -28.68 -7.38 -2.23
CA LEU A 369 -27.28 -7.65 -1.95
C LEU A 369 -26.46 -7.59 -3.23
N GLY A 370 -25.30 -6.94 -3.19
CA GLY A 370 -24.42 -6.77 -4.32
C GLY A 370 -24.91 -5.76 -5.37
N LYS A 371 -26.00 -5.03 -5.13
CA LYS A 371 -26.49 -3.95 -5.97
C LYS A 371 -26.08 -2.59 -5.43
N VAL A 372 -26.08 -1.59 -6.30
CA VAL A 372 -25.87 -0.18 -5.90
C VAL A 372 -27.19 0.43 -5.40
N GLU A 373 -27.14 1.01 -4.21
CA GLU A 373 -28.24 1.86 -3.71
C GLU A 373 -27.92 3.32 -4.04
N PRO A 374 -28.85 4.06 -4.70
CA PRO A 374 -28.62 5.46 -5.08
C PRO A 374 -28.31 6.36 -3.88
N ASN A 375 -27.34 7.25 -4.01
CA ASN A 375 -26.99 8.18 -2.92
C ASN A 375 -28.11 9.19 -2.60
N SER A 376 -29.00 9.46 -3.54
CA SER A 376 -30.21 10.24 -3.29
C SER A 376 -31.10 9.61 -2.20
N LYS A 377 -30.99 8.29 -2.01
CA LYS A 377 -31.68 7.53 -0.97
C LYS A 377 -30.83 7.37 0.30
N LEU A 378 -29.53 7.11 0.13
CA LEU A 378 -28.59 6.89 1.24
C LEU A 378 -28.27 8.19 1.96
N GLY A 379 -28.04 9.28 1.25
CA GLY A 379 -27.68 10.59 1.78
C GLY A 379 -26.29 10.68 2.40
N THR A 380 -25.36 9.73 2.07
CA THR A 380 -24.00 9.74 2.57
C THR A 380 -23.12 10.71 1.80
N ASP A 381 -21.89 10.97 2.28
CA ASP A 381 -20.94 11.88 1.62
C ASP A 381 -20.71 11.50 0.15
N PRO A 382 -20.81 12.45 -0.82
CA PRO A 382 -20.67 12.15 -2.22
C PRO A 382 -19.22 12.18 -2.73
N GLY A 383 -18.24 12.60 -1.93
CA GLY A 383 -16.88 12.91 -2.39
C GLY A 383 -16.22 11.79 -3.18
N ARG A 384 -16.42 10.52 -2.78
CA ARG A 384 -15.93 9.37 -3.54
C ARG A 384 -16.63 9.23 -4.89
N LEU A 385 -17.95 9.42 -4.94
CA LEU A 385 -18.73 9.35 -6.18
C LEU A 385 -18.30 10.44 -7.17
N ASP A 386 -18.12 11.66 -6.68
CA ASP A 386 -17.70 12.80 -7.49
C ASP A 386 -16.28 12.61 -8.04
N SER A 387 -15.41 11.93 -7.28
CA SER A 387 -14.04 11.63 -7.70
C SER A 387 -13.94 10.60 -8.82
N TYR A 388 -14.90 9.70 -8.98
CA TYR A 388 -14.92 8.74 -10.09
C TYR A 388 -15.85 9.23 -11.20
N THR A 389 -15.30 9.98 -12.14
CA THR A 389 -16.07 10.58 -13.24
C THR A 389 -16.18 9.67 -14.45
N GLU A 390 -17.18 9.91 -15.31
CA GLU A 390 -17.34 9.18 -16.57
C GLU A 390 -16.13 9.38 -17.49
N ALA A 391 -15.56 10.58 -17.54
CA ALA A 391 -14.37 10.87 -18.33
C ALA A 391 -13.15 10.04 -17.84
N PHE A 392 -12.99 9.92 -16.53
CA PHE A 392 -11.94 9.07 -15.96
C PHE A 392 -12.18 7.59 -16.27
N ARG A 393 -13.41 7.10 -16.14
CA ARG A 393 -13.78 5.73 -16.50
C ARG A 393 -13.45 5.39 -17.95
N GLN A 394 -13.82 6.27 -18.88
CA GLN A 394 -13.55 6.06 -20.31
C GLN A 394 -12.04 5.94 -20.57
N ARG A 395 -11.24 6.82 -19.98
CA ARG A 395 -9.79 6.73 -20.10
C ARG A 395 -9.23 5.44 -19.47
N GLN A 396 -9.75 5.06 -18.30
CA GLN A 396 -9.35 3.83 -17.62
C GLN A 396 -9.56 2.60 -18.51
N LEU A 397 -10.73 2.50 -19.16
CA LEU A 397 -11.06 1.41 -20.07
C LEU A 397 -10.23 1.43 -21.37
N ALA A 398 -9.90 2.62 -21.87
CA ALA A 398 -9.19 2.77 -23.13
C ALA A 398 -7.67 2.64 -23.02
N GLU A 399 -7.08 3.07 -21.90
CA GLU A 399 -5.62 3.20 -21.79
C GLU A 399 -4.97 2.05 -21.03
N LEU A 400 -5.67 1.49 -20.02
CA LEU A 400 -5.05 0.49 -19.15
C LEU A 400 -5.19 -0.92 -19.72
N PHE A 401 -4.06 -1.61 -19.78
CA PHE A 401 -3.96 -2.93 -20.38
C PHE A 401 -4.54 -3.03 -21.80
N ALA A 402 -4.61 -1.91 -22.53
CA ALA A 402 -5.18 -1.83 -23.88
C ALA A 402 -4.56 -2.89 -24.81
N GLY A 403 -5.40 -3.63 -25.52
CA GLY A 403 -4.95 -4.67 -26.45
C GLY A 403 -4.42 -5.94 -25.80
N THR A 404 -4.51 -6.08 -24.49
CA THR A 404 -4.15 -7.29 -23.74
C THR A 404 -5.40 -8.07 -23.28
N PRO A 405 -5.28 -9.35 -22.88
CA PRO A 405 -6.38 -10.08 -22.24
C PRO A 405 -6.88 -9.47 -20.92
N TYR A 406 -6.09 -8.59 -20.31
CA TYR A 406 -6.37 -7.94 -19.02
C TYR A 406 -7.02 -6.58 -19.15
N GLN A 407 -7.35 -6.12 -20.36
CA GLN A 407 -8.04 -4.86 -20.59
C GLN A 407 -9.35 -4.82 -19.81
N PHE A 408 -9.57 -3.74 -19.07
CA PHE A 408 -10.77 -3.58 -18.25
C PHE A 408 -12.04 -3.46 -19.08
N LYS A 409 -13.12 -4.10 -18.62
CA LYS A 409 -14.44 -4.15 -19.32
C LYS A 409 -15.63 -3.93 -18.38
N HIS A 410 -15.44 -4.16 -17.07
CA HIS A 410 -16.54 -4.20 -16.10
C HIS A 410 -16.64 -2.94 -15.21
N PHE A 411 -15.82 -1.93 -15.51
CA PHE A 411 -15.93 -0.64 -14.81
C PHE A 411 -17.10 0.19 -15.32
N VAL A 412 -17.91 0.70 -14.39
CA VAL A 412 -19.08 1.55 -14.64
C VAL A 412 -19.03 2.77 -13.71
N LYS A 413 -19.63 3.89 -14.15
CA LYS A 413 -19.92 5.03 -13.26
C LYS A 413 -21.27 4.78 -12.60
N THR A 414 -21.30 4.90 -11.27
CA THR A 414 -22.53 4.80 -10.47
C THR A 414 -22.80 6.10 -9.73
N ASP A 415 -24.01 6.27 -9.25
CA ASP A 415 -24.43 7.40 -8.42
C ASP A 415 -24.84 6.95 -7.01
N GLY A 416 -24.22 5.89 -6.50
CA GLY A 416 -24.57 5.32 -5.20
C GLY A 416 -23.48 4.42 -4.65
N TYR A 417 -23.82 3.69 -3.58
CA TYR A 417 -22.91 2.80 -2.88
C TYR A 417 -23.41 1.36 -2.91
N ALA A 418 -22.48 0.42 -2.95
CA ALA A 418 -22.78 -1.00 -3.06
C ALA A 418 -23.27 -1.59 -1.74
N ASN A 419 -24.34 -2.37 -1.82
CA ASN A 419 -24.87 -3.15 -0.71
C ASN A 419 -24.04 -4.43 -0.53
N LEU A 420 -23.01 -4.37 0.30
CA LEU A 420 -22.07 -5.47 0.51
C LEU A 420 -22.44 -6.32 1.75
N PRO A 421 -22.06 -7.62 1.78
CA PRO A 421 -22.22 -8.48 2.95
C PRO A 421 -21.47 -7.92 4.16
N LEU A 422 -21.98 -8.22 5.36
CA LEU A 422 -21.45 -7.67 6.62
C LEU A 422 -20.49 -8.62 7.37
N ASP A 423 -20.00 -9.67 6.73
CA ASP A 423 -19.03 -10.61 7.31
C ASP A 423 -17.79 -9.88 7.85
N GLY A 424 -17.43 -10.14 9.10
CA GLY A 424 -16.33 -9.47 9.81
C GLY A 424 -16.62 -8.01 10.18
N LEU A 425 -17.89 -7.61 10.28
CA LEU A 425 -18.30 -6.23 10.53
C LEU A 425 -17.66 -5.60 11.77
N TRP A 426 -17.45 -6.37 12.83
CA TRP A 426 -16.84 -5.90 14.07
C TRP A 426 -15.39 -5.38 13.91
N LEU A 427 -14.69 -5.77 12.81
CA LEU A 427 -13.33 -5.31 12.45
C LEU A 427 -13.33 -4.16 11.43
N ARG A 428 -14.49 -3.70 10.97
CA ARG A 428 -14.58 -2.72 9.87
C ARG A 428 -14.80 -1.28 10.33
N GLY A 429 -14.80 -1.04 11.64
CA GLY A 429 -14.92 0.33 12.17
C GLY A 429 -13.68 1.19 11.86
N PRO A 430 -13.84 2.51 11.70
CA PRO A 430 -15.09 3.27 11.64
C PRO A 430 -15.93 2.95 10.39
N TYR A 431 -17.22 3.24 10.44
CA TYR A 431 -18.21 2.81 9.44
C TYR A 431 -18.52 3.89 8.41
N LEU A 432 -19.30 3.52 7.39
CA LEU A 432 -19.51 4.15 6.09
C LEU A 432 -18.26 4.05 5.19
N HIS A 433 -18.44 4.38 3.91
CA HIS A 433 -17.36 4.29 2.93
C HIS A 433 -16.14 5.18 3.24
N ASN A 434 -16.34 6.27 3.97
CA ASN A 434 -15.33 7.25 4.36
C ASN A 434 -14.89 7.14 5.83
N GLY A 435 -15.43 6.15 6.58
CA GLY A 435 -15.12 5.95 7.99
C GLY A 435 -15.57 7.10 8.89
N ALA A 436 -16.67 7.78 8.55
CA ALA A 436 -17.14 8.97 9.25
C ALA A 436 -17.97 8.68 10.50
N VAL A 437 -18.29 7.41 10.79
CA VAL A 437 -19.11 7.01 11.92
C VAL A 437 -18.35 5.99 12.77
N PRO A 438 -17.96 6.33 14.01
CA PRO A 438 -16.98 5.56 14.76
C PRO A 438 -17.45 4.16 15.19
N THR A 439 -18.72 4.03 15.62
CA THR A 439 -19.25 2.77 16.17
C THR A 439 -20.57 2.36 15.51
N LEU A 440 -20.99 1.10 15.68
CA LEU A 440 -22.33 0.64 15.26
C LEU A 440 -23.43 1.40 16.00
N ARG A 441 -23.22 1.75 17.27
CA ARG A 441 -24.15 2.57 18.03
C ARG A 441 -24.36 3.94 17.42
N ASP A 442 -23.26 4.59 17.01
CA ASP A 442 -23.34 5.88 16.33
C ASP A 442 -23.98 5.75 14.94
N LEU A 443 -23.76 4.63 14.24
CA LEU A 443 -24.41 4.37 12.95
C LEU A 443 -25.94 4.25 13.11
N LEU A 444 -26.40 3.67 14.22
CA LEU A 444 -27.83 3.58 14.58
C LEU A 444 -28.36 4.86 15.25
N ALA A 445 -27.54 5.90 15.40
CA ALA A 445 -28.02 7.21 15.86
C ALA A 445 -28.39 8.10 14.66
N PRO A 446 -29.38 9.00 14.83
CA PRO A 446 -29.67 10.04 13.82
C PRO A 446 -28.41 10.83 13.50
N PRO A 447 -28.17 11.24 12.24
CA PRO A 447 -26.95 11.94 11.84
C PRO A 447 -26.58 13.15 12.69
N ALA A 448 -27.57 13.91 13.13
CA ALA A 448 -27.36 15.08 13.99
C ALA A 448 -26.85 14.74 15.42
N GLN A 449 -26.92 13.49 15.83
CA GLN A 449 -26.41 13.00 17.11
C GLN A 449 -25.08 12.27 17.01
N ARG A 450 -24.58 12.04 15.80
CA ARG A 450 -23.28 11.40 15.57
C ARG A 450 -22.13 12.33 15.96
N PRO A 451 -20.99 11.80 16.42
CA PRO A 451 -19.82 12.62 16.76
C PRO A 451 -19.37 13.50 15.59
N LEU A 452 -19.10 14.77 15.86
CA LEU A 452 -18.53 15.71 14.88
C LEU A 452 -17.03 15.54 14.71
N ALA A 453 -16.32 15.05 15.74
CA ALA A 453 -14.92 14.69 15.67
C ALA A 453 -14.61 13.58 16.69
N PHE A 454 -13.77 12.64 16.29
CA PHE A 454 -13.40 11.50 17.12
C PHE A 454 -12.00 10.98 16.76
N VAL A 455 -11.36 10.29 17.71
CA VAL A 455 -10.05 9.68 17.48
C VAL A 455 -10.20 8.37 16.71
N ARG A 456 -9.47 8.23 15.61
CA ARG A 456 -9.34 6.97 14.86
C ARG A 456 -7.90 6.46 14.90
N GLY A 457 -7.69 5.17 14.59
CA GLY A 457 -6.38 4.52 14.65
C GLY A 457 -6.07 3.87 15.99
N ILE A 458 -7.04 3.81 16.91
CA ILE A 458 -6.98 2.99 18.13
C ILE A 458 -7.44 1.57 17.77
N ASP A 459 -6.65 0.57 18.15
CA ASP A 459 -6.93 -0.85 17.85
C ASP A 459 -7.60 -1.62 19.01
N LEU A 460 -8.09 -0.92 20.01
CA LEU A 460 -8.88 -1.49 21.10
C LEU A 460 -10.33 -1.64 20.66
N VAL A 461 -10.85 -2.87 20.66
CA VAL A 461 -12.23 -3.15 20.26
C VAL A 461 -13.22 -2.63 21.29
N ASP A 462 -14.30 -1.99 20.84
CA ASP A 462 -15.46 -1.60 21.65
C ASP A 462 -16.53 -2.69 21.58
N GLY A 463 -16.47 -3.64 22.50
CA GLY A 463 -17.42 -4.75 22.55
C GLY A 463 -18.86 -4.36 22.91
N LYS A 464 -19.07 -3.13 23.42
CA LYS A 464 -20.40 -2.62 23.78
C LYS A 464 -21.08 -1.89 22.62
N ASN A 465 -20.33 -1.03 21.93
CA ASN A 465 -20.88 -0.17 20.89
C ASN A 465 -20.62 -0.72 19.47
N GLY A 466 -19.72 -1.70 19.34
CA GLY A 466 -19.27 -2.28 18.08
C GLY A 466 -18.27 -1.39 17.34
N GLY A 467 -17.19 -1.99 16.83
CA GLY A 467 -16.09 -1.29 16.21
C GLY A 467 -14.90 -1.08 17.16
N PHE A 468 -14.24 0.07 17.08
CA PHE A 468 -13.07 0.39 17.89
C PHE A 468 -13.32 1.57 18.81
N MET A 469 -12.60 1.63 19.94
CA MET A 469 -12.62 2.78 20.83
C MET A 469 -12.26 4.05 20.07
N SER A 470 -13.14 5.03 20.11
CA SER A 470 -13.08 6.25 19.32
C SER A 470 -13.51 7.45 20.14
N PRO A 471 -12.74 7.86 21.16
CA PRO A 471 -13.11 8.95 22.04
C PRO A 471 -13.25 10.27 21.26
N PRO A 472 -14.06 11.23 21.75
CA PRO A 472 -14.15 12.56 21.18
C PRO A 472 -12.79 13.26 21.18
N CYS A 473 -12.56 14.11 20.18
CA CYS A 473 -11.35 14.93 20.07
C CYS A 473 -11.68 16.33 19.57
N GLU A 474 -10.69 17.21 19.67
CA GLU A 474 -10.76 18.57 19.14
C GLU A 474 -9.89 18.67 17.88
N SER A 475 -10.52 19.03 16.75
CA SER A 475 -9.85 19.17 15.46
C SER A 475 -8.66 20.14 15.56
N GLY A 476 -7.55 19.76 14.89
CA GLY A 476 -6.32 20.57 14.89
C GLY A 476 -5.45 20.43 16.13
N ARG A 477 -5.87 19.70 17.17
CA ARG A 477 -5.03 19.42 18.35
C ARG A 477 -4.32 18.07 18.24
N PRO A 478 -3.04 17.98 18.62
CA PRO A 478 -2.33 16.72 18.72
C PRO A 478 -3.07 15.76 19.67
N GLN A 479 -3.13 14.49 19.29
CA GLN A 479 -3.72 13.44 20.11
C GLN A 479 -2.61 12.60 20.75
N PRO A 480 -2.77 12.15 22.01
CA PRO A 480 -1.82 11.23 22.65
C PRO A 480 -1.69 9.91 21.90
N GLN A 481 -2.79 9.47 21.26
CA GLN A 481 -2.84 8.27 20.45
C GLN A 481 -3.83 8.48 19.31
N GLY A 482 -3.49 8.00 18.11
CA GLY A 482 -4.37 8.05 16.94
C GLY A 482 -4.44 9.44 16.30
N PHE A 483 -5.47 9.65 15.50
CA PHE A 483 -5.69 10.83 14.66
C PHE A 483 -7.09 11.38 14.91
N CYS A 484 -7.22 12.69 15.11
CA CYS A 484 -8.51 13.35 15.25
C CYS A 484 -9.18 13.52 13.88
N TYR A 485 -10.20 12.73 13.64
CA TYR A 485 -11.01 12.78 12.43
C TYR A 485 -12.17 13.78 12.60
N ASP A 486 -12.25 14.76 11.73
CA ASP A 486 -13.26 15.82 11.75
C ASP A 486 -14.25 15.60 10.60
N THR A 487 -15.50 15.29 10.94
CA THR A 487 -16.57 15.00 9.97
C THR A 487 -17.10 16.24 9.26
N ARG A 488 -16.68 17.43 9.64
CA ARG A 488 -17.05 18.70 8.99
C ARG A 488 -16.20 19.06 7.79
N LEU A 489 -15.05 18.37 7.63
CA LEU A 489 -14.15 18.60 6.51
C LEU A 489 -14.70 17.96 5.21
N PRO A 490 -14.36 18.51 4.03
CA PRO A 490 -14.81 17.95 2.76
C PRO A 490 -14.43 16.47 2.58
N GLY A 491 -15.37 15.63 2.13
CA GLY A 491 -15.17 14.19 1.96
C GLY A 491 -15.25 13.38 3.27
N ASN A 492 -15.47 14.02 4.41
CA ASN A 492 -15.55 13.39 5.73
C ASN A 492 -16.97 13.35 6.32
N GLY A 493 -17.98 13.72 5.57
CA GLY A 493 -19.36 13.84 6.07
C GLY A 493 -19.89 12.54 6.68
N ASN A 494 -20.55 12.65 7.85
CA ASN A 494 -21.16 11.54 8.61
C ASN A 494 -22.67 11.41 8.41
N GLY A 495 -23.23 12.06 7.39
CA GLY A 495 -24.66 12.03 7.06
C GLY A 495 -25.13 10.68 6.50
N GLY A 496 -26.43 10.59 6.31
CA GLY A 496 -27.06 9.47 5.63
C GLY A 496 -27.13 8.16 6.41
N HIS A 497 -27.46 7.08 5.69
CA HIS A 497 -27.65 5.73 6.22
C HIS A 497 -28.51 5.72 7.50
N VAL A 498 -29.75 6.19 7.39
CA VAL A 498 -30.65 6.41 8.54
C VAL A 498 -31.45 5.17 8.97
N TYR A 499 -31.07 4.00 8.49
CA TYR A 499 -31.71 2.73 8.82
C TYR A 499 -31.49 2.35 10.29
N GLY A 500 -32.56 1.97 11.00
CA GLY A 500 -32.50 1.60 12.41
C GLY A 500 -32.33 2.77 13.38
N THR A 501 -32.31 4.03 12.91
CA THR A 501 -32.11 5.20 13.79
C THR A 501 -33.30 5.47 14.72
N THR A 502 -34.47 5.00 14.36
CA THR A 502 -35.73 5.16 15.15
C THR A 502 -35.97 4.02 16.14
N LEU A 503 -35.14 2.98 16.15
CA LEU A 503 -35.22 1.88 17.12
C LEU A 503 -35.01 2.39 18.55
N SER A 504 -35.65 1.73 19.53
CA SER A 504 -35.44 2.00 20.95
C SER A 504 -33.97 1.70 21.35
N ALA A 505 -33.52 2.21 22.49
CA ALA A 505 -32.18 1.94 22.99
C ALA A 505 -31.95 0.42 23.21
N ALA A 506 -32.96 -0.29 23.74
CA ALA A 506 -32.89 -1.74 23.95
C ALA A 506 -32.84 -2.52 22.63
N ASP A 507 -33.64 -2.13 21.62
CA ASP A 507 -33.58 -2.76 20.30
C ASP A 507 -32.22 -2.53 19.60
N LYS A 508 -31.63 -1.36 19.79
CA LYS A 508 -30.28 -1.08 19.29
C LYS A 508 -29.22 -1.94 19.98
N ASP A 509 -29.35 -2.19 21.31
CA ASP A 509 -28.45 -3.10 22.02
C ASP A 509 -28.58 -4.53 21.48
N ASP A 510 -29.78 -5.03 21.29
CA ASP A 510 -30.06 -6.35 20.73
C ASP A 510 -29.52 -6.46 19.27
N LEU A 511 -29.76 -5.45 18.45
CA LEU A 511 -29.26 -5.41 17.06
C LEU A 511 -27.72 -5.40 17.00
N ILE A 512 -27.06 -4.64 17.87
CA ILE A 512 -25.59 -4.63 17.96
C ILE A 512 -25.06 -6.00 18.39
N ALA A 513 -25.70 -6.64 19.38
CA ALA A 513 -25.35 -8.00 19.81
C ALA A 513 -25.39 -8.99 18.63
N TYR A 514 -26.41 -8.92 17.78
CA TYR A 514 -26.47 -9.74 16.57
C TYR A 514 -25.38 -9.37 15.54
N LEU A 515 -25.18 -8.08 15.26
CA LEU A 515 -24.18 -7.61 14.30
C LEU A 515 -22.74 -7.99 14.71
N LEU A 516 -22.45 -8.11 15.98
CA LEU A 516 -21.17 -8.60 16.49
C LEU A 516 -20.94 -10.10 16.24
N THR A 517 -21.94 -10.84 15.82
CA THR A 517 -21.78 -12.25 15.44
C THR A 517 -21.27 -12.46 14.00
N PHE A 518 -21.20 -11.42 13.17
CA PHE A 518 -20.83 -11.46 11.75
C PHE A 518 -19.30 -11.60 11.52
#